data_503476d10cdbcc6281d6fa860a98240d
#
_entry.id   503476d10cdbcc6281d6fa860a98240d
#
_cell.length_a   1.000
_cell.length_b   1.000
_cell.length_c   1.000
_cell.angle_alpha   90.00
_cell.angle_beta   90.00
_cell.angle_gamma   90.00
#
_symmetry.space_group_name_H-M   'P 1'
#
loop_
_entity.id
_entity.type
_entity.pdbx_description
1 polymer ?
#
loop_
_entity_poly.entity_id
_entity_poly.type
_entity_poly.pdbx_seq_one_letter_code
_entity_poly.pdbx_strand_id
1 'polypeptide(L)'
;MELKLHHVNYSTKDVGAVAEFYRSLFNMKPVPSYKGTRIDSQGYDGKVEFLTDGTTEFHISPQDLGVAFRTKQSLNPVDRGHIAFRTDDIEAFKAMLREKNVQFADYGVWAVAGWYQIFLQDPDGTIVEVHQTDYKKPGD
;
A
#
# COMPACT_ATOMS: atom_id res chain seq x y z
N MET A 1 -6.01 12.72 -14.86
CA MET A 1 -5.58 11.86 -13.73
C MET A 1 -6.82 11.31 -13.03
N GLU A 2 -6.94 10.01 -12.96
CA GLU A 2 -8.03 9.34 -12.29
C GLU A 2 -7.55 8.77 -10.95
N LEU A 3 -8.39 8.84 -9.90
CA LEU A 3 -8.10 8.30 -8.57
C LEU A 3 -9.25 7.41 -8.13
N LYS A 4 -8.93 6.19 -7.72
CA LYS A 4 -9.90 5.22 -7.20
C LYS A 4 -9.44 4.68 -5.86
N LEU A 5 -10.36 4.60 -4.91
CA LEU A 5 -10.11 3.87 -3.68
C LEU A 5 -9.85 2.40 -4.03
N HIS A 6 -8.73 1.87 -3.58
CA HIS A 6 -8.31 0.52 -3.92
C HIS A 6 -8.32 -0.42 -2.72
N HIS A 7 -7.62 -0.06 -1.65
CA HIS A 7 -7.53 -0.95 -0.50
C HIS A 7 -7.36 -0.21 0.81
N VAL A 8 -7.59 -0.95 1.89
CA VAL A 8 -7.20 -0.59 3.25
C VAL A 8 -6.12 -1.58 3.68
N ASN A 9 -5.04 -1.09 4.23
CA ASN A 9 -4.02 -1.93 4.84
C ASN A 9 -4.26 -2.03 6.35
N TYR A 10 -4.30 -3.26 6.85
CA TYR A 10 -4.28 -3.58 8.27
C TYR A 10 -2.90 -4.09 8.64
N SER A 11 -2.20 -3.35 9.49
CA SER A 11 -0.93 -3.83 10.06
C SER A 11 -1.22 -4.42 11.43
N THR A 12 -0.93 -5.70 11.60
CA THR A 12 -1.33 -6.46 12.78
C THR A 12 -0.22 -7.38 13.26
N LYS A 13 -0.27 -7.74 14.53
CA LYS A 13 0.62 -8.74 15.11
C LYS A 13 0.20 -10.17 14.77
N ASP A 14 -1.01 -10.38 14.27
CA ASP A 14 -1.56 -11.70 13.94
C ASP A 14 -2.36 -11.65 12.65
N VAL A 15 -1.67 -11.77 11.52
CA VAL A 15 -2.26 -11.74 10.19
C VAL A 15 -3.31 -12.85 10.02
N GLY A 16 -3.00 -14.06 10.49
CA GLY A 16 -3.91 -15.21 10.36
C GLY A 16 -5.23 -15.00 11.07
N ALA A 17 -5.20 -14.50 12.30
CA ALA A 17 -6.41 -14.24 13.08
C ALA A 17 -7.28 -13.14 12.46
N VAL A 18 -6.68 -12.06 12.00
CA VAL A 18 -7.41 -10.95 11.36
C VAL A 18 -8.01 -11.41 10.03
N ALA A 19 -7.24 -12.13 9.21
CA ALA A 19 -7.74 -12.66 7.94
C ALA A 19 -8.92 -13.62 8.15
N GLU A 20 -8.81 -14.53 9.13
CA GLU A 20 -9.90 -15.47 9.45
C GLU A 20 -11.16 -14.76 9.91
N PHE A 21 -11.02 -13.72 10.72
CA PHE A 21 -12.15 -12.89 11.14
C PHE A 21 -12.94 -12.35 9.94
N TYR A 22 -12.24 -11.75 8.98
CA TYR A 22 -12.90 -11.16 7.82
C TYR A 22 -13.41 -12.20 6.82
N ARG A 23 -12.72 -13.34 6.68
CA ARG A 23 -13.23 -14.42 5.83
C ARG A 23 -14.49 -15.06 6.40
N SER A 24 -14.50 -15.36 7.70
CA SER A 24 -15.59 -16.13 8.30
C SER A 24 -16.83 -15.31 8.60
N LEU A 25 -16.66 -14.05 9.04
CA LEU A 25 -17.80 -13.20 9.45
C LEU A 25 -18.29 -12.28 8.36
N PHE A 26 -17.42 -11.84 7.47
CA PHE A 26 -17.75 -10.86 6.42
C PHE A 26 -17.65 -11.42 5.02
N ASN A 27 -17.43 -12.73 4.90
CA ASN A 27 -17.41 -13.45 3.63
C ASN A 27 -16.43 -12.87 2.60
N MET A 28 -15.34 -12.28 3.06
CA MET A 28 -14.30 -11.80 2.16
C MET A 28 -13.51 -12.97 1.55
N LYS A 29 -13.06 -12.80 0.32
CA LYS A 29 -12.40 -13.86 -0.45
C LYS A 29 -10.96 -13.47 -0.77
N PRO A 30 -10.05 -14.46 -0.90
CA PRO A 30 -8.68 -14.17 -1.34
C PRO A 30 -8.63 -13.53 -2.72
N VAL A 31 -7.66 -12.63 -2.91
CA VAL A 31 -7.34 -12.03 -4.21
C VAL A 31 -6.22 -12.86 -4.86
N PRO A 32 -6.49 -13.68 -5.87
CA PRO A 32 -5.49 -14.60 -6.42
C PRO A 32 -4.41 -13.92 -7.26
N SER A 33 -4.66 -12.71 -7.76
CA SER A 33 -3.77 -12.00 -8.68
C SER A 33 -2.43 -11.55 -8.08
N TYR A 34 -2.30 -11.58 -6.74
CA TYR A 34 -1.07 -11.17 -6.06
C TYR A 34 -0.11 -12.31 -5.75
N LYS A 35 -0.50 -13.53 -6.03
CA LYS A 35 0.35 -14.70 -5.78
C LYS A 35 1.64 -14.59 -6.59
N GLY A 36 2.79 -14.62 -5.91
CA GLY A 36 4.10 -14.56 -6.56
C GLY A 36 4.56 -13.17 -7.02
N THR A 37 3.85 -12.09 -6.67
CA THR A 37 4.21 -10.72 -7.08
C THR A 37 4.97 -9.94 -6.00
N ARG A 38 5.14 -10.49 -4.78
CA ARG A 38 5.84 -9.83 -3.68
C ARG A 38 7.32 -9.68 -3.97
N ILE A 39 7.88 -8.53 -3.61
CA ILE A 39 9.33 -8.27 -3.66
C ILE A 39 9.88 -8.46 -2.25
N ASP A 40 10.42 -9.66 -1.97
CA ASP A 40 10.85 -10.04 -0.62
C ASP A 40 11.97 -9.15 -0.07
N SER A 41 12.87 -8.69 -0.93
CA SER A 41 14.02 -7.89 -0.50
C SER A 41 13.69 -6.42 -0.23
N GLN A 42 12.51 -5.94 -0.63
CA GLN A 42 12.12 -4.53 -0.52
C GLN A 42 10.87 -4.31 0.32
N GLY A 43 10.19 -5.36 0.68
CA GLY A 43 8.97 -5.29 1.47
C GLY A 43 9.24 -5.34 2.97
N TYR A 44 8.27 -5.81 3.67
CA TYR A 44 8.33 -6.12 5.10
C TYR A 44 8.25 -7.63 5.28
N ASP A 45 8.83 -8.11 6.38
CA ASP A 45 8.88 -9.54 6.65
C ASP A 45 7.49 -10.11 6.92
N GLY A 46 7.33 -11.40 6.59
CA GLY A 46 6.16 -12.17 6.92
C GLY A 46 5.11 -12.23 5.82
N LYS A 47 4.08 -13.04 6.11
CA LYS A 47 3.01 -13.34 5.17
C LYS A 47 1.97 -12.23 5.14
N VAL A 48 1.57 -11.81 3.96
CA VAL A 48 0.48 -10.87 3.75
C VAL A 48 -0.72 -11.62 3.17
N GLU A 49 -1.90 -11.34 3.69
CA GLU A 49 -3.16 -11.83 3.13
C GLU A 49 -3.86 -10.70 2.39
N PHE A 50 -4.29 -10.98 1.17
CA PHE A 50 -5.04 -10.05 0.33
C PHE A 50 -6.47 -10.56 0.20
N LEU A 51 -7.43 -9.83 0.76
CA LEU A 51 -8.84 -10.19 0.74
C LEU A 51 -9.65 -9.13 -0.01
N THR A 52 -10.82 -9.52 -0.53
CA THR A 52 -11.72 -8.59 -1.23
C THR A 52 -13.17 -8.94 -0.97
N ASP A 53 -14.02 -7.90 -0.98
CA ASP A 53 -15.48 -8.03 -1.04
C ASP A 53 -16.01 -8.00 -2.49
N GLY A 54 -15.10 -7.92 -3.48
CA GLY A 54 -15.42 -7.76 -4.90
C GLY A 54 -15.24 -6.34 -5.42
N THR A 55 -15.13 -5.35 -4.54
CA THR A 55 -15.01 -3.94 -4.89
C THR A 55 -13.74 -3.32 -4.30
N THR A 56 -13.54 -3.49 -3.00
CA THR A 56 -12.41 -2.97 -2.25
C THR A 56 -11.59 -4.13 -1.71
N GLU A 57 -10.30 -3.92 -1.47
CA GLU A 57 -9.42 -4.94 -0.93
C GLU A 57 -8.97 -4.59 0.48
N PHE A 58 -8.72 -5.62 1.28
CA PHE A 58 -7.99 -5.53 2.53
C PHE A 58 -6.65 -6.21 2.37
N HIS A 59 -5.58 -5.46 2.61
CA HIS A 59 -4.21 -5.99 2.65
C HIS A 59 -3.82 -6.14 4.12
N ILE A 60 -3.80 -7.36 4.62
CA ILE A 60 -3.53 -7.66 6.02
C ILE A 60 -2.06 -8.06 6.13
N SER A 61 -1.27 -7.21 6.74
CA SER A 61 0.19 -7.34 6.79
C SER A 61 0.69 -7.44 8.22
N PRO A 62 1.87 -8.05 8.43
CA PRO A 62 2.55 -7.95 9.72
C PRO A 62 2.89 -6.50 10.03
N GLN A 63 2.66 -6.09 11.28
CA GLN A 63 3.18 -4.82 11.77
C GLN A 63 4.71 -4.87 11.76
N ASP A 64 5.33 -3.89 11.11
CA ASP A 64 6.79 -3.82 11.04
C ASP A 64 7.25 -2.38 11.30
N LEU A 65 7.71 -2.12 12.52
CA LEU A 65 8.11 -0.79 12.95
C LEU A 65 9.45 -0.34 12.34
N GLY A 66 10.19 -1.25 11.71
CA GLY A 66 11.51 -0.96 11.13
C GLY A 66 11.50 -0.55 9.67
N VAL A 67 10.35 -0.55 8.99
CA VAL A 67 10.30 -0.31 7.53
C VAL A 67 10.85 1.08 7.16
N ALA A 68 10.45 2.12 7.87
CA ALA A 68 10.93 3.47 7.57
C ALA A 68 12.45 3.59 7.74
N PHE A 69 13.02 2.94 8.76
CA PHE A 69 14.47 2.90 8.97
C PHE A 69 15.18 2.20 7.82
N ARG A 70 14.72 1.00 7.44
CA ARG A 70 15.37 0.22 6.39
C ARG A 70 15.26 0.87 5.02
N THR A 71 14.14 1.53 4.74
CA THR A 71 13.90 2.19 3.45
C THR A 71 14.38 3.63 3.43
N LYS A 72 14.87 4.16 4.55
CA LYS A 72 15.30 5.56 4.70
C LYS A 72 14.20 6.56 4.33
N GLN A 73 12.97 6.22 4.69
CA GLN A 73 11.78 7.04 4.44
C GLN A 73 11.29 7.70 5.72
N SER A 74 10.51 8.76 5.57
CA SER A 74 9.97 9.51 6.71
C SER A 74 8.66 8.94 7.25
N LEU A 75 7.99 8.09 6.49
CA LEU A 75 6.73 7.46 6.89
C LEU A 75 6.84 5.95 6.83
N ASN A 76 6.18 5.28 7.76
CA ASN A 76 6.10 3.82 7.80
C ASN A 76 4.68 3.37 7.44
N PRO A 77 4.48 2.78 6.25
CA PRO A 77 3.13 2.40 5.78
C PRO A 77 2.56 1.18 6.50
N VAL A 78 3.36 0.45 7.27
CA VAL A 78 2.95 -0.77 7.97
C VAL A 78 3.14 -0.71 9.48
N ASP A 79 3.14 0.49 10.04
CA ASP A 79 3.06 0.72 11.48
C ASP A 79 1.64 0.45 12.00
N ARG A 80 0.67 1.22 11.52
CA ARG A 80 -0.74 1.10 11.92
C ARG A 80 -1.65 0.69 10.77
N GLY A 81 -1.17 0.83 9.55
CA GLY A 81 -1.90 0.63 8.33
C GLY A 81 -2.14 1.94 7.58
N HIS A 82 -2.88 1.85 6.50
CA HIS A 82 -3.15 2.99 5.62
C HIS A 82 -4.38 2.72 4.76
N ILE A 83 -4.92 3.78 4.16
CA ILE A 83 -5.88 3.68 3.07
C ILE A 83 -5.15 3.97 1.76
N ALA A 84 -5.57 3.35 0.66
CA ALA A 84 -4.85 3.45 -0.59
C ALA A 84 -5.75 3.79 -1.77
N PHE A 85 -5.26 4.71 -2.59
CA PHE A 85 -5.87 5.09 -3.85
C PHE A 85 -4.97 4.68 -5.01
N ARG A 86 -5.60 4.22 -6.08
CA ARG A 86 -4.90 3.91 -7.34
C ARG A 86 -5.07 5.05 -8.32
N THR A 87 -3.97 5.44 -8.97
CA THR A 87 -3.97 6.43 -10.05
C THR A 87 -3.44 5.80 -11.34
N ASP A 88 -3.80 6.39 -12.46
CA ASP A 88 -3.22 6.07 -13.76
C ASP A 88 -1.97 6.91 -14.08
N ASP A 89 -1.67 7.93 -13.27
CA ASP A 89 -0.53 8.83 -13.51
C ASP A 89 0.07 9.33 -12.18
N ILE A 90 0.99 8.54 -11.65
CA ILE A 90 1.67 8.87 -10.37
C ILE A 90 2.57 10.10 -10.49
N GLU A 91 3.14 10.32 -11.67
CA GLU A 91 4.01 11.48 -11.86
C GLU A 91 3.22 12.79 -11.83
N ALA A 92 2.04 12.81 -12.47
CA ALA A 92 1.14 13.96 -12.38
C ALA A 92 0.66 14.19 -10.93
N PHE A 93 0.39 13.13 -10.19
CA PHE A 93 -0.02 13.24 -8.78
C PHE A 93 1.10 13.83 -7.93
N LYS A 94 2.34 13.33 -8.09
CA LYS A 94 3.51 13.89 -7.37
C LYS A 94 3.73 15.37 -7.71
N ALA A 95 3.59 15.73 -8.99
CA ALA A 95 3.73 17.12 -9.41
C ALA A 95 2.69 18.03 -8.73
N MET A 96 1.45 17.57 -8.63
CA MET A 96 0.38 18.28 -7.92
C MET A 96 0.71 18.46 -6.43
N LEU A 97 1.22 17.42 -5.78
CA LEU A 97 1.61 17.52 -4.36
C LEU A 97 2.72 18.55 -4.15
N ARG A 98 3.72 18.57 -5.03
CA ARG A 98 4.80 19.58 -4.97
C ARG A 98 4.27 20.99 -5.15
N GLU A 99 3.39 21.18 -6.12
CA GLU A 99 2.75 22.48 -6.38
C GLU A 99 1.96 22.99 -5.16
N LYS A 100 1.29 22.07 -4.46
CA LYS A 100 0.51 22.39 -3.26
C LYS A 100 1.33 22.40 -1.96
N ASN A 101 2.62 22.16 -2.04
CA ASN A 101 3.54 22.06 -0.88
C ASN A 101 3.11 20.97 0.12
N VAL A 102 2.57 19.87 -0.37
CA VAL A 102 2.23 18.71 0.45
C VAL A 102 3.42 17.74 0.49
N GLN A 103 3.89 17.42 1.69
CA GLN A 103 4.98 16.47 1.88
C GLN A 103 4.52 15.03 1.63
N PHE A 104 5.37 14.25 1.03
CA PHE A 104 5.11 12.82 0.81
C PHE A 104 6.41 12.03 0.82
N ALA A 105 6.31 10.75 1.17
CA ALA A 105 7.42 9.81 1.08
C ALA A 105 7.33 9.06 -0.25
N ASP A 106 8.37 9.17 -1.07
CA ASP A 106 8.44 8.51 -2.38
C ASP A 106 9.18 7.18 -2.24
N TYR A 107 8.42 6.09 -2.18
CA TYR A 107 9.00 4.76 -2.07
C TYR A 107 9.43 4.18 -3.43
N GLY A 108 8.97 4.77 -4.52
CA GLY A 108 9.22 4.22 -5.84
C GLY A 108 8.48 2.89 -6.06
N VAL A 109 9.02 2.04 -6.92
CA VAL A 109 8.53 0.67 -7.07
C VAL A 109 8.98 -0.13 -5.86
N TRP A 110 8.00 -0.56 -5.05
CA TRP A 110 8.29 -1.16 -3.75
C TRP A 110 7.26 -2.24 -3.40
N ALA A 111 7.70 -3.28 -2.71
CA ALA A 111 6.93 -4.37 -2.13
C ALA A 111 6.18 -5.26 -3.14
N VAL A 112 5.54 -4.70 -4.15
CA VAL A 112 4.83 -5.43 -5.22
C VAL A 112 5.43 -5.02 -6.56
N ALA A 113 5.74 -6.00 -7.40
CA ALA A 113 6.38 -5.75 -8.69
C ALA A 113 5.51 -4.82 -9.56
N GLY A 114 6.13 -3.75 -10.10
CA GLY A 114 5.46 -2.78 -10.96
C GLY A 114 4.59 -1.76 -10.23
N TRP A 115 4.47 -1.84 -8.92
CA TRP A 115 3.69 -0.87 -8.15
C TRP A 115 4.56 0.28 -7.67
N TYR A 116 4.40 1.43 -8.25
CA TYR A 116 5.02 2.66 -7.77
C TYR A 116 4.16 3.24 -6.64
N GLN A 117 4.75 3.46 -5.47
CA GLN A 117 4.01 3.83 -4.26
C GLN A 117 4.58 5.10 -3.64
N ILE A 118 3.68 6.00 -3.28
CA ILE A 118 4.00 7.14 -2.42
C ILE A 118 3.04 7.13 -1.24
N PHE A 119 3.48 7.74 -0.13
CA PHE A 119 2.69 7.84 1.09
C PHE A 119 2.70 9.27 1.60
N LEU A 120 1.54 9.73 2.02
CA LEU A 120 1.38 11.04 2.64
C LEU A 120 0.46 10.90 3.85
N GLN A 121 0.30 11.98 4.61
CA GLN A 121 -0.57 11.99 5.77
C GLN A 121 -1.71 12.97 5.55
N ASP A 122 -2.91 12.59 6.01
CA ASP A 122 -4.02 13.52 6.10
C ASP A 122 -3.84 14.45 7.31
N PRO A 123 -4.73 15.44 7.55
CA PRO A 123 -4.58 16.36 8.67
C PRO A 123 -4.54 15.71 10.05
N ASP A 124 -5.11 14.52 10.22
CA ASP A 124 -5.07 13.79 11.50
C ASP A 124 -3.89 12.81 11.60
N GLY A 125 -3.05 12.73 10.58
CA GLY A 125 -1.89 11.85 10.55
C GLY A 125 -2.17 10.44 10.01
N THR A 126 -3.38 10.16 9.52
CA THR A 126 -3.68 8.90 8.85
C THR A 126 -2.84 8.78 7.59
N ILE A 127 -2.16 7.66 7.42
CA ILE A 127 -1.33 7.43 6.25
C ILE A 127 -2.22 7.08 5.06
N VAL A 128 -1.95 7.75 3.94
CA VAL A 128 -2.63 7.54 2.66
C VAL A 128 -1.59 7.12 1.64
N GLU A 129 -1.83 5.96 1.01
CA GLU A 129 -1.03 5.50 -0.13
C GLU A 129 -1.66 6.00 -1.42
N VAL A 130 -0.82 6.43 -2.36
CA VAL A 130 -1.23 6.55 -3.77
C VAL A 130 -0.26 5.71 -4.59
N HIS A 131 -0.80 4.84 -5.44
CA HIS A 131 0.03 3.96 -6.24
C HIS A 131 -0.43 3.89 -7.69
N GLN A 132 0.51 3.54 -8.55
CA GLN A 132 0.26 3.18 -9.95
C GLN A 132 0.82 1.79 -10.20
N THR A 133 0.03 0.92 -10.84
CA THR A 133 0.48 -0.41 -11.27
C THR A 133 1.13 -0.36 -12.64
N ASP A 134 1.90 -1.39 -12.96
CA ASP A 134 2.59 -1.50 -14.26
C ASP A 134 3.41 -0.26 -14.61
N TYR A 135 4.00 0.34 -13.57
CA TYR A 135 4.78 1.57 -13.74
C TYR A 135 6.00 1.31 -14.60
N LYS A 136 6.20 2.20 -15.55
CA LYS A 136 7.43 2.30 -16.34
C LYS A 136 7.99 3.69 -16.17
N LYS A 137 9.30 3.75 -15.92
CA LYS A 137 9.96 5.03 -15.78
C LYS A 137 9.84 5.82 -17.10
N PRO A 138 9.54 7.14 -17.04
CA PRO A 138 9.49 7.96 -18.24
C PRO A 138 10.78 7.83 -19.04
N GLY A 139 10.65 7.51 -20.34
CA GLY A 139 11.78 7.32 -21.25
C GLY A 139 12.28 5.87 -21.38
N ASP A 140 11.70 4.93 -20.64
CA ASP A 140 12.01 3.49 -20.75
C ASP A 140 11.12 2.82 -21.80
#